data_0b7130873717a94c478fb957ab63d367
#
_entry.id   0b7130873717a94c478fb957ab63d367
#
_cell.length_a   1.000
_cell.length_b   1.000
_cell.length_c   1.000
_cell.angle_alpha   90.00
_cell.angle_beta   90.00
_cell.angle_gamma   90.00
#
_symmetry.space_group_name_H-M   'P 1'
#
loop_
_entity.id
_entity.type
_entity.pdbx_description
1 polymer ?
#
loop_
_entity_poly.entity_id
_entity_poly.type
_entity_poly.pdbx_seq_one_letter_code
_entity_poly.pdbx_strand_id
1 'polypeptide(L)'
;MHDHEHMHGDGVIHSHPHSHEENHEHHSDCPGEAILKVDGVAFSYKSHSVLADIEVGVSRGEILAILGPNGVGKSTLLRCMNMILRPQKGAILVDNADLSKMSANEIAKNVGYVAQRSEAARMTVFDSVLLGRKPHISWKLTKEDYAMVEDALAKFGLSSMQLRYIDEISGGELQRVCVCRAIVQEPSVLLLDEPTSALDLSRQMEILHLIRHVVDQHNCATIMTMHDLNLALRFADRFVFMKGGKIYAACDKWGVTPELIQEVYGIEVDVIFHNELPVVIPK
;
A
#
# COMPACT_ATOMS: atom_id res chain seq x y z
N MET A 1 -0.53 -42.86 39.48
CA MET A 1 -1.01 -43.06 40.86
C MET A 1 -0.92 -41.75 41.57
N HIS A 2 -2.03 -41.03 41.63
CA HIS A 2 -2.62 -40.31 42.77
C HIS A 2 -3.77 -39.47 42.22
N ASP A 3 -4.97 -40.09 42.34
CA ASP A 3 -6.26 -39.40 42.24
C ASP A 3 -6.43 -38.54 43.51
N HIS A 4 -7.02 -37.35 43.33
CA HIS A 4 -7.74 -36.66 44.39
C HIS A 4 -9.09 -36.20 43.84
N GLU A 5 -10.09 -37.05 44.09
CA GLU A 5 -11.51 -36.67 44.08
C GLU A 5 -11.83 -35.81 45.30
N HIS A 6 -12.57 -34.74 45.11
CA HIS A 6 -13.41 -34.14 46.16
C HIS A 6 -14.83 -33.99 45.64
N MET A 7 -15.70 -34.78 46.26
CA MET A 7 -17.14 -34.78 46.08
C MET A 7 -17.78 -33.85 47.13
N HIS A 8 -18.65 -32.91 46.71
CA HIS A 8 -19.79 -32.39 47.45
C HIS A 8 -20.81 -31.97 46.41
N GLY A 9 -21.90 -32.58 46.33
CA GLY A 9 -23.18 -32.66 46.95
C GLY A 9 -24.16 -31.66 46.34
N ASP A 10 -25.16 -32.19 45.66
CA ASP A 10 -26.45 -31.65 45.20
C ASP A 10 -26.55 -31.40 43.69
N GLY A 11 -27.22 -32.42 43.11
CA GLY A 11 -27.51 -32.46 41.69
C GLY A 11 -28.62 -31.48 41.28
N VAL A 12 -28.28 -30.64 40.30
CA VAL A 12 -29.19 -30.20 39.25
C VAL A 12 -28.37 -29.99 38.00
N ILE A 13 -28.61 -30.80 36.95
CA ILE A 13 -28.00 -30.61 35.62
C ILE A 13 -28.82 -29.55 34.89
N HIS A 14 -28.28 -28.37 34.72
CA HIS A 14 -28.79 -27.38 33.78
C HIS A 14 -27.83 -27.32 32.57
N SER A 15 -28.26 -27.91 31.45
CA SER A 15 -27.67 -27.73 30.16
C SER A 15 -28.05 -26.34 29.63
N HIS A 16 -27.09 -25.41 29.56
CA HIS A 16 -27.27 -24.20 28.80
C HIS A 16 -26.61 -24.39 27.44
N PRO A 17 -27.30 -24.11 26.32
CA PRO A 17 -26.66 -24.04 25.01
C PRO A 17 -25.81 -22.77 24.96
N HIS A 18 -24.49 -22.92 24.89
CA HIS A 18 -23.61 -21.84 24.57
C HIS A 18 -23.73 -21.54 23.08
N SER A 19 -24.50 -20.52 22.75
CA SER A 19 -24.41 -19.85 21.46
C SER A 19 -23.07 -19.08 21.44
N HIS A 20 -22.09 -19.61 20.75
CA HIS A 20 -20.91 -18.84 20.36
C HIS A 20 -21.31 -17.85 19.26
N GLU A 21 -21.75 -16.66 19.64
CA GLU A 21 -21.62 -15.50 18.78
C GLU A 21 -20.16 -15.08 18.85
N GLU A 22 -19.39 -15.53 17.87
CA GLU A 22 -18.05 -15.01 17.63
C GLU A 22 -18.19 -13.56 17.13
N ASN A 23 -18.15 -12.62 18.06
CA ASN A 23 -17.86 -11.23 17.77
C ASN A 23 -16.40 -11.18 17.28
N HIS A 24 -16.20 -11.18 15.97
CA HIS A 24 -14.94 -10.73 15.37
C HIS A 24 -14.82 -9.23 15.58
N GLU A 25 -14.34 -8.84 16.75
CA GLU A 25 -13.82 -7.48 16.95
C GLU A 25 -12.56 -7.34 16.08
N HIS A 26 -12.72 -6.66 14.95
CA HIS A 26 -11.61 -6.19 14.14
C HIS A 26 -10.84 -5.12 14.93
N HIS A 27 -9.87 -5.54 15.74
CA HIS A 27 -8.91 -4.63 16.29
C HIS A 27 -7.97 -4.18 15.17
N SER A 28 -8.18 -2.96 14.69
CA SER A 28 -7.20 -2.22 13.91
C SER A 28 -6.11 -1.70 14.84
N ASP A 29 -5.25 -2.58 15.35
CA ASP A 29 -4.06 -2.17 16.08
C ASP A 29 -3.06 -1.57 15.09
N CYS A 30 -3.10 -0.24 14.92
CA CYS A 30 -2.01 0.52 14.35
C CYS A 30 -0.95 0.71 15.45
N PRO A 31 0.23 0.08 15.37
CA PRO A 31 1.33 0.39 16.28
C PRO A 31 1.93 1.75 15.90
N GLY A 32 1.52 2.79 16.61
CA GLY A 32 1.93 4.16 16.35
C GLY A 32 0.79 5.05 15.84
N GLU A 33 1.01 6.37 15.87
CA GLU A 33 0.05 7.32 15.29
C GLU A 33 0.08 7.22 13.76
N ALA A 34 -1.02 6.76 13.15
CA ALA A 34 -1.12 6.62 11.71
C ALA A 34 -1.06 8.00 11.05
N ILE A 35 -0.11 8.18 10.10
CA ILE A 35 0.02 9.41 9.33
C ILE A 35 -1.06 9.56 8.25
N LEU A 36 -1.44 8.47 7.60
CA LEU A 36 -2.59 8.43 6.70
C LEU A 36 -3.68 7.59 7.35
N LYS A 37 -4.89 8.16 7.41
CA LYS A 37 -6.10 7.49 7.92
C LYS A 37 -7.19 7.59 6.85
N VAL A 38 -7.80 6.48 6.55
CA VAL A 38 -8.99 6.34 5.71
C VAL A 38 -10.11 5.90 6.63
N ASP A 39 -11.19 6.66 6.70
CA ASP A 39 -12.28 6.45 7.65
C ASP A 39 -13.62 6.40 6.91
N GLY A 40 -14.27 5.23 6.90
CA GLY A 40 -15.58 5.00 6.32
C GLY A 40 -15.71 5.33 4.82
N VAL A 41 -14.63 5.20 4.05
CA VAL A 41 -14.61 5.61 2.64
C VAL A 41 -15.47 4.69 1.78
N ALA A 42 -16.39 5.30 1.01
CA ALA A 42 -17.17 4.64 -0.02
C ALA A 42 -17.07 5.36 -1.37
N PHE A 43 -17.03 4.58 -2.46
CA PHE A 43 -16.95 5.09 -3.81
C PHE A 43 -17.69 4.20 -4.81
N SER A 44 -18.41 4.85 -5.77
CA SER A 44 -19.12 4.19 -6.86
C SER A 44 -18.82 4.90 -8.19
N TYR A 45 -18.64 4.12 -9.25
CA TYR A 45 -18.68 4.62 -10.62
C TYR A 45 -20.13 4.58 -11.11
N LYS A 46 -20.73 5.74 -11.31
CA LYS A 46 -22.17 5.84 -11.64
C LYS A 46 -23.02 5.04 -10.62
N SER A 47 -23.63 3.92 -11.05
CA SER A 47 -24.46 3.04 -10.20
C SER A 47 -23.72 1.82 -9.65
N HIS A 48 -22.46 1.59 -10.05
CA HIS A 48 -21.67 0.44 -9.62
C HIS A 48 -20.82 0.78 -8.39
N SER A 49 -21.19 0.20 -7.24
CA SER A 49 -20.41 0.35 -6.01
C SER A 49 -19.10 -0.42 -6.12
N VAL A 50 -17.97 0.24 -5.83
CA VAL A 50 -16.63 -0.33 -5.90
C VAL A 50 -15.97 -0.40 -4.55
N LEU A 51 -16.17 0.62 -3.70
CA LEU A 51 -15.65 0.65 -2.34
C LEU A 51 -16.81 0.90 -1.38
N ALA A 52 -16.84 0.14 -0.29
CA ALA A 52 -17.87 0.25 0.72
C ALA A 52 -17.23 0.16 2.12
N ASP A 53 -17.33 1.27 2.86
CA ASP A 53 -16.92 1.35 4.26
C ASP A 53 -15.48 0.90 4.51
N ILE A 54 -14.54 1.58 3.82
CA ILE A 54 -13.11 1.29 3.92
C ILE A 54 -12.52 2.04 5.10
N GLU A 55 -11.91 1.29 6.02
CA GLU A 55 -11.15 1.82 7.16
C GLU A 55 -9.74 1.25 7.14
N VAL A 56 -8.73 2.10 7.03
CA VAL A 56 -7.32 1.69 7.05
C VAL A 56 -6.42 2.85 7.46
N GLY A 57 -5.36 2.53 8.22
CA GLY A 57 -4.32 3.48 8.57
C GLY A 57 -2.92 2.92 8.27
N VAL A 58 -1.98 3.82 7.99
CA VAL A 58 -0.56 3.49 7.82
C VAL A 58 0.30 4.48 8.60
N SER A 59 1.36 3.97 9.24
CA SER A 59 2.30 4.73 10.04
C SER A 59 3.52 5.18 9.23
N ARG A 60 4.30 6.13 9.75
CA ARG A 60 5.58 6.54 9.14
C ARG A 60 6.57 5.38 9.12
N GLY A 61 7.32 5.25 8.03
CA GLY A 61 8.31 4.18 7.86
C GLY A 61 7.70 2.80 7.60
N GLU A 62 6.37 2.70 7.52
CA GLU A 62 5.64 1.45 7.27
C GLU A 62 5.32 1.27 5.79
N ILE A 63 5.45 0.04 5.29
CA ILE A 63 4.93 -0.39 3.99
C ILE A 63 3.68 -1.25 4.22
N LEU A 64 2.53 -0.76 3.80
CA LEU A 64 1.25 -1.46 3.78
C LEU A 64 0.97 -2.01 2.38
N ALA A 65 0.84 -3.33 2.24
CA ALA A 65 0.42 -3.95 0.98
C ALA A 65 -1.10 -4.15 0.95
N ILE A 66 -1.76 -3.67 -0.12
CA ILE A 66 -3.16 -3.94 -0.41
C ILE A 66 -3.23 -5.11 -1.40
N LEU A 67 -3.84 -6.19 -0.96
CA LEU A 67 -3.94 -7.48 -1.62
C LEU A 67 -5.42 -7.82 -1.93
N GLY A 68 -5.65 -8.70 -2.90
CA GLY A 68 -6.98 -9.17 -3.29
C GLY A 68 -7.10 -9.38 -4.80
N PRO A 69 -8.19 -10.01 -5.25
CA PRO A 69 -8.39 -10.35 -6.66
C PRO A 69 -8.46 -9.11 -7.56
N ASN A 70 -8.34 -9.35 -8.87
CA ASN A 70 -8.48 -8.29 -9.86
C ASN A 70 -9.89 -7.71 -9.85
N GLY A 71 -9.99 -6.39 -10.01
CA GLY A 71 -11.28 -5.70 -10.03
C GLY A 71 -11.92 -5.46 -8.67
N VAL A 72 -11.30 -5.87 -7.54
CA VAL A 72 -11.87 -5.69 -6.20
C VAL A 72 -11.88 -4.24 -5.71
N GLY A 73 -11.18 -3.32 -6.40
CA GLY A 73 -11.17 -1.89 -6.07
C GLY A 73 -9.83 -1.35 -5.57
N LYS A 74 -8.72 -2.13 -5.59
CA LYS A 74 -7.40 -1.69 -5.09
C LYS A 74 -6.93 -0.35 -5.68
N SER A 75 -6.83 -0.25 -7.00
CA SER A 75 -6.42 0.99 -7.68
C SER A 75 -7.43 2.13 -7.48
N THR A 76 -8.72 1.82 -7.34
CA THR A 76 -9.75 2.81 -7.02
C THR A 76 -9.51 3.39 -5.63
N LEU A 77 -9.17 2.55 -4.66
CA LEU A 77 -8.84 2.98 -3.29
C LEU A 77 -7.62 3.91 -3.28
N LEU A 78 -6.52 3.54 -3.95
CA LEU A 78 -5.34 4.41 -4.07
C LEU A 78 -5.67 5.76 -4.74
N ARG A 79 -6.51 5.76 -5.77
CA ARG A 79 -6.95 7.00 -6.43
C ARG A 79 -7.83 7.85 -5.53
N CYS A 80 -8.63 7.24 -4.65
CA CYS A 80 -9.37 7.97 -3.62
C CYS A 80 -8.39 8.56 -2.58
N MET A 81 -7.41 7.78 -2.11
CA MET A 81 -6.39 8.26 -1.16
C MET A 81 -5.58 9.44 -1.69
N ASN A 82 -5.39 9.54 -3.01
CA ASN A 82 -4.73 10.70 -3.65
C ASN A 82 -5.73 11.78 -4.14
N MET A 83 -7.01 11.68 -3.78
CA MET A 83 -8.07 12.60 -4.20
C MET A 83 -8.23 12.77 -5.73
N ILE A 84 -7.63 11.89 -6.55
CA ILE A 84 -7.91 11.79 -8.01
C ILE A 84 -9.38 11.42 -8.22
N LEU A 85 -9.88 10.50 -7.39
CA LEU A 85 -11.29 10.18 -7.26
C LEU A 85 -11.78 10.69 -5.90
N ARG A 86 -12.83 11.52 -5.91
CA ARG A 86 -13.40 12.02 -4.66
C ARG A 86 -14.35 10.99 -4.06
N PRO A 87 -14.11 10.51 -2.83
CA PRO A 87 -15.04 9.62 -2.13
C PRO A 87 -16.42 10.25 -1.99
N GLN A 88 -17.47 9.44 -2.05
CA GLN A 88 -18.85 9.89 -1.82
C GLN A 88 -19.21 9.91 -0.34
N LYS A 89 -18.49 9.11 0.48
CA LYS A 89 -18.63 9.06 1.94
C LYS A 89 -17.26 8.85 2.57
N GLY A 90 -17.17 9.15 3.86
CA GLY A 90 -15.97 9.00 4.66
C GLY A 90 -14.99 10.16 4.50
N ALA A 91 -13.83 10.01 5.13
CA ALA A 91 -12.76 11.00 5.13
C ALA A 91 -11.39 10.34 4.88
N ILE A 92 -10.46 11.11 4.32
CA ILE A 92 -9.06 10.70 4.16
C ILE A 92 -8.21 11.80 4.77
N LEU A 93 -7.43 11.44 5.78
CA LEU A 93 -6.62 12.36 6.56
C LEU A 93 -5.13 12.05 6.36
N VAL A 94 -4.32 13.08 6.18
CA VAL A 94 -2.85 12.99 6.26
C VAL A 94 -2.38 13.98 7.32
N ASP A 95 -1.58 13.51 8.29
CA ASP A 95 -1.18 14.30 9.47
C ASP A 95 -2.41 14.94 10.16
N ASN A 96 -3.51 14.19 10.30
CA ASN A 96 -4.80 14.62 10.85
C ASN A 96 -5.51 15.74 10.05
N ALA A 97 -5.01 16.13 8.90
CA ALA A 97 -5.64 17.13 8.03
C ALA A 97 -6.42 16.46 6.88
N ASP A 98 -7.67 16.85 6.70
CA ASP A 98 -8.60 16.30 5.72
C ASP A 98 -8.23 16.72 4.29
N LEU A 99 -7.84 15.74 3.46
CA LEU A 99 -7.43 15.96 2.07
C LEU A 99 -8.54 16.59 1.21
N SER A 100 -9.80 16.37 1.55
CA SER A 100 -10.94 16.95 0.79
C SER A 100 -11.00 18.48 0.87
N LYS A 101 -10.36 19.07 1.89
CA LYS A 101 -10.29 20.51 2.15
C LYS A 101 -9.01 21.15 1.61
N MET A 102 -8.08 20.34 1.10
CA MET A 102 -6.81 20.81 0.55
C MET A 102 -6.93 21.14 -0.94
N SER A 103 -6.13 22.08 -1.39
CA SER A 103 -5.89 22.31 -2.83
C SER A 103 -5.09 21.14 -3.43
N ALA A 104 -5.18 20.97 -4.76
CA ALA A 104 -4.40 19.93 -5.46
C ALA A 104 -2.89 20.05 -5.23
N ASN A 105 -2.38 21.28 -5.06
CA ASN A 105 -0.96 21.50 -4.78
C ASN A 105 -0.57 21.07 -3.35
N GLU A 106 -1.42 21.32 -2.36
CA GLU A 106 -1.21 20.87 -0.98
C GLU A 106 -1.27 19.35 -0.89
N ILE A 107 -2.24 18.70 -1.57
CA ILE A 107 -2.30 17.24 -1.66
C ILE A 107 -1.01 16.71 -2.28
N ALA A 108 -0.56 17.29 -3.41
CA ALA A 108 0.65 16.87 -4.09
C ALA A 108 1.93 17.06 -3.26
N LYS A 109 1.97 17.97 -2.30
CA LYS A 109 3.09 18.07 -1.34
C LYS A 109 3.12 16.95 -0.30
N ASN A 110 1.96 16.38 0.02
CA ASN A 110 1.83 15.39 1.07
C ASN A 110 1.76 13.95 0.53
N VAL A 111 1.20 13.76 -0.67
CA VAL A 111 0.93 12.44 -1.24
C VAL A 111 1.58 12.30 -2.61
N GLY A 112 2.58 11.42 -2.69
CA GLY A 112 3.18 10.97 -3.94
C GLY A 112 2.37 9.80 -4.52
N TYR A 113 2.16 9.78 -5.84
CA TYR A 113 1.43 8.69 -6.50
C TYR A 113 2.15 8.20 -7.74
N VAL A 114 2.37 6.89 -7.80
CA VAL A 114 2.89 6.18 -8.97
C VAL A 114 1.78 5.29 -9.52
N ALA A 115 1.29 5.62 -10.71
CA ALA A 115 0.25 4.86 -11.38
C ALA A 115 0.83 3.57 -12.01
N GLN A 116 -0.01 2.53 -12.13
CA GLN A 116 0.33 1.27 -12.78
C GLN A 116 0.84 1.45 -14.22
N ARG A 117 0.26 2.41 -14.95
CA ARG A 117 0.70 2.79 -16.30
C ARG A 117 0.99 4.27 -16.32
N SER A 118 2.20 4.62 -16.70
CA SER A 118 2.57 6.01 -16.96
C SER A 118 2.47 6.25 -18.46
N GLU A 119 1.69 7.26 -18.84
CA GLU A 119 1.72 7.75 -20.22
C GLU A 119 3.07 8.46 -20.44
N ALA A 120 3.83 7.99 -21.41
CA ALA A 120 5.10 8.59 -21.78
C ALA A 120 4.83 9.82 -22.66
N ALA A 121 4.81 11.01 -22.05
CA ALA A 121 4.98 12.24 -22.82
C ALA A 121 6.44 12.32 -23.28
N ARG A 122 6.70 12.86 -24.48
CA ARG A 122 8.07 13.00 -24.99
C ARG A 122 8.84 14.07 -24.22
N MET A 123 9.57 13.62 -23.20
CA MET A 123 10.44 14.43 -22.35
C MET A 123 11.65 13.62 -21.91
N THR A 124 12.70 14.28 -21.47
CA THR A 124 13.88 13.57 -20.96
C THR A 124 13.60 12.93 -19.59
N VAL A 125 14.42 11.95 -19.20
CA VAL A 125 14.40 11.36 -17.85
C VAL A 125 14.58 12.46 -16.80
N PHE A 126 15.52 13.38 -17.02
CA PHE A 126 15.75 14.52 -16.14
C PHE A 126 14.49 15.38 -15.97
N ASP A 127 13.88 15.82 -17.07
CA ASP A 127 12.67 16.65 -17.04
C ASP A 127 11.50 15.93 -16.38
N SER A 128 11.37 14.61 -16.62
CA SER A 128 10.32 13.79 -15.98
C SER A 128 10.48 13.77 -14.46
N VAL A 129 11.71 13.60 -13.95
CA VAL A 129 11.96 13.62 -12.50
C VAL A 129 11.78 15.02 -11.93
N LEU A 130 12.25 16.04 -12.65
CA LEU A 130 12.12 17.45 -12.25
C LEU A 130 10.64 17.89 -12.11
N LEU A 131 9.72 17.32 -12.89
CA LEU A 131 8.28 17.53 -12.70
C LEU A 131 7.79 17.15 -11.30
N GLY A 132 8.46 16.24 -10.61
CA GLY A 132 8.16 15.91 -9.21
C GLY A 132 8.33 17.11 -8.27
N ARG A 133 9.17 18.08 -8.61
CA ARG A 133 9.35 19.31 -7.81
C ARG A 133 8.25 20.34 -8.02
N LYS A 134 7.37 20.17 -9.03
CA LYS A 134 6.32 21.13 -9.38
C LYS A 134 5.49 21.64 -8.19
N PRO A 135 5.08 20.83 -7.22
CA PRO A 135 4.31 21.30 -6.06
C PRO A 135 5.06 22.31 -5.18
N HIS A 136 6.39 22.29 -5.21
CA HIS A 136 7.27 23.16 -4.42
C HIS A 136 7.67 24.45 -5.14
N ILE A 137 7.49 24.51 -6.47
CA ILE A 137 7.87 25.67 -7.28
C ILE A 137 6.81 26.76 -7.13
N SER A 138 7.24 27.95 -6.70
CA SER A 138 6.36 29.14 -6.65
C SER A 138 6.41 29.94 -7.97
N TRP A 139 7.61 30.40 -8.38
CA TRP A 139 7.83 31.23 -9.58
C TRP A 139 8.84 30.61 -10.55
N LYS A 140 9.90 30.01 -10.02
CA LYS A 140 10.99 29.43 -10.82
C LYS A 140 11.65 28.28 -10.05
N LEU A 141 12.31 27.41 -10.78
CA LEU A 141 13.19 26.39 -10.25
C LEU A 141 14.40 27.02 -9.56
N THR A 142 14.80 26.45 -8.45
CA THR A 142 15.97 26.85 -7.66
C THR A 142 17.16 25.93 -7.95
N LYS A 143 18.36 26.33 -7.53
CA LYS A 143 19.53 25.45 -7.63
C LYS A 143 19.38 24.19 -6.77
N GLU A 144 18.66 24.32 -5.64
CA GLU A 144 18.35 23.22 -4.72
C GLU A 144 17.45 22.19 -5.40
N ASP A 145 16.45 22.61 -6.20
CA ASP A 145 15.59 21.69 -6.96
C ASP A 145 16.40 20.87 -7.98
N TYR A 146 17.34 21.51 -8.69
CA TYR A 146 18.23 20.81 -9.63
C TYR A 146 19.15 19.83 -8.90
N ALA A 147 19.79 20.25 -7.80
CA ALA A 147 20.67 19.39 -7.02
C ALA A 147 19.94 18.16 -6.44
N MET A 148 18.70 18.37 -5.98
CA MET A 148 17.86 17.27 -5.48
C MET A 148 17.50 16.26 -6.56
N VAL A 149 17.20 16.71 -7.78
CA VAL A 149 16.94 15.83 -8.93
C VAL A 149 18.20 15.08 -9.34
N GLU A 150 19.37 15.73 -9.39
CA GLU A 150 20.65 15.08 -9.71
C GLU A 150 21.02 14.01 -8.67
N ASP A 151 20.86 14.30 -7.39
CA ASP A 151 21.09 13.33 -6.30
C ASP A 151 20.12 12.13 -6.39
N ALA A 152 18.83 12.38 -6.62
CA ALA A 152 17.85 11.33 -6.81
C ALA A 152 18.18 10.47 -8.04
N LEU A 153 18.51 11.06 -9.18
CA LEU A 153 18.92 10.32 -10.39
C LEU A 153 20.14 9.43 -10.12
N ALA A 154 21.11 9.91 -9.33
CA ALA A 154 22.27 9.12 -8.96
C ALA A 154 21.89 7.93 -8.07
N LYS A 155 21.08 8.16 -7.02
CA LYS A 155 20.59 7.10 -6.10
C LYS A 155 19.76 6.03 -6.82
N PHE A 156 19.01 6.42 -7.84
CA PHE A 156 18.17 5.52 -8.64
C PHE A 156 18.92 4.88 -9.83
N GLY A 157 20.22 5.16 -10.00
CA GLY A 157 21.04 4.63 -11.10
C GLY A 157 20.59 5.13 -12.48
N LEU A 158 20.04 6.33 -12.54
CA LEU A 158 19.48 6.95 -13.75
C LEU A 158 20.39 8.02 -14.39
N SER A 159 21.51 8.39 -13.75
CA SER A 159 22.40 9.48 -14.20
C SER A 159 22.90 9.30 -15.64
N SER A 160 23.24 8.07 -16.06
CA SER A 160 23.75 7.79 -17.40
C SER A 160 22.70 7.98 -18.51
N MET A 161 21.42 8.00 -18.16
CA MET A 161 20.31 8.12 -19.10
C MET A 161 19.50 9.41 -18.93
N GLN A 162 19.95 10.35 -18.11
CA GLN A 162 19.18 11.55 -17.75
C GLN A 162 18.74 12.39 -18.96
N LEU A 163 19.48 12.38 -20.06
CA LEU A 163 19.15 13.08 -21.31
C LEU A 163 18.38 12.23 -22.32
N ARG A 164 18.17 10.93 -22.06
CA ARG A 164 17.35 10.09 -22.93
C ARG A 164 15.88 10.42 -22.75
N TYR A 165 15.11 10.22 -23.81
CA TYR A 165 13.66 10.37 -23.73
C TYR A 165 13.02 9.19 -23.02
N ILE A 166 11.95 9.44 -22.23
CA ILE A 166 11.27 8.40 -21.45
C ILE A 166 10.49 7.38 -22.31
N ASP A 167 10.20 7.72 -23.57
CA ASP A 167 9.63 6.80 -24.57
C ASP A 167 10.69 5.90 -25.26
N GLU A 168 11.98 6.13 -24.98
CA GLU A 168 13.10 5.36 -25.55
C GLU A 168 13.78 4.44 -24.52
N ILE A 169 13.27 4.36 -23.30
CA ILE A 169 13.83 3.54 -22.23
C ILE A 169 12.96 2.28 -21.98
N SER A 170 13.52 1.25 -21.34
CA SER A 170 12.80 0.03 -21.01
C SER A 170 11.72 0.28 -19.95
N GLY A 171 10.71 -0.61 -19.86
CA GLY A 171 9.65 -0.50 -18.85
C GLY A 171 10.17 -0.46 -17.40
N GLY A 172 11.22 -1.23 -17.08
CA GLY A 172 11.84 -1.20 -15.74
C GLY A 172 12.59 0.10 -15.45
N GLU A 173 13.24 0.70 -16.47
CA GLU A 173 13.86 2.02 -16.34
C GLU A 173 12.79 3.11 -16.17
N LEU A 174 11.71 3.03 -16.94
CA LEU A 174 10.58 3.96 -16.81
C LEU A 174 9.95 3.85 -15.42
N GLN A 175 9.80 2.65 -14.88
CA GLN A 175 9.28 2.46 -13.53
C GLN A 175 10.19 3.12 -12.46
N ARG A 176 11.53 2.97 -12.59
CA ARG A 176 12.48 3.68 -11.72
C ARG A 176 12.35 5.20 -11.84
N VAL A 177 12.16 5.72 -13.05
CA VAL A 177 11.92 7.16 -13.29
C VAL A 177 10.62 7.61 -12.59
N CYS A 178 9.54 6.83 -12.68
CA CYS A 178 8.26 7.16 -12.05
C CYS A 178 8.37 7.20 -10.52
N VAL A 179 9.05 6.21 -9.91
CA VAL A 179 9.30 6.19 -8.46
C VAL A 179 10.21 7.34 -8.06
N CYS A 180 11.31 7.59 -8.78
CA CYS A 180 12.23 8.71 -8.56
C CYS A 180 11.49 10.05 -8.59
N ARG A 181 10.63 10.27 -9.60
CA ARG A 181 9.76 11.47 -9.71
C ARG A 181 8.85 11.64 -8.49
N ALA A 182 8.27 10.56 -7.97
CA ALA A 182 7.42 10.63 -6.79
C ALA A 182 8.21 10.94 -5.52
N ILE A 183 9.45 10.49 -5.42
CA ILE A 183 10.31 10.70 -4.24
C ILE A 183 10.88 12.13 -4.18
N VAL A 184 11.28 12.73 -5.30
CA VAL A 184 11.77 14.13 -5.30
C VAL A 184 10.67 15.14 -4.93
N GLN A 185 9.41 14.69 -4.88
CA GLN A 185 8.28 15.45 -4.34
C GLN A 185 8.34 15.54 -2.80
N GLU A 186 9.18 14.73 -2.12
CA GLU A 186 9.29 14.63 -0.65
C GLU A 186 7.95 14.41 0.05
N PRO A 187 7.16 13.41 -0.39
CA PRO A 187 5.84 13.20 0.16
C PRO A 187 5.90 12.55 1.55
N SER A 188 4.94 12.87 2.42
CA SER A 188 4.72 12.16 3.69
C SER A 188 4.16 10.76 3.47
N VAL A 189 3.38 10.58 2.40
CA VAL A 189 2.74 9.32 2.01
C VAL A 189 3.04 9.01 0.55
N LEU A 190 3.51 7.80 0.27
CA LEU A 190 3.77 7.29 -1.07
C LEU A 190 2.76 6.20 -1.43
N LEU A 191 2.02 6.40 -2.51
CA LEU A 191 1.04 5.46 -3.05
C LEU A 191 1.57 4.84 -4.35
N LEU A 192 1.66 3.51 -4.39
CA LEU A 192 2.23 2.77 -5.52
C LEU A 192 1.18 1.77 -6.07
N ASP A 193 0.69 2.01 -7.26
CA ASP A 193 -0.29 1.13 -7.91
C ASP A 193 0.42 0.10 -8.77
N GLU A 194 0.58 -1.12 -8.25
CA GLU A 194 1.26 -2.25 -8.87
C GLU A 194 2.67 -1.92 -9.39
N PRO A 195 3.59 -1.48 -8.52
CA PRO A 195 4.89 -0.96 -8.93
C PRO A 195 5.79 -1.98 -9.65
N THR A 196 5.45 -3.26 -9.58
CA THR A 196 6.23 -4.37 -10.17
C THR A 196 5.54 -5.03 -11.36
N SER A 197 4.37 -4.53 -11.79
CA SER A 197 3.63 -5.12 -12.92
C SER A 197 4.45 -5.05 -14.22
N ALA A 198 4.38 -6.11 -15.03
CA ALA A 198 5.09 -6.24 -16.30
C ALA A 198 6.64 -6.22 -16.23
N LEU A 199 7.23 -6.44 -15.04
CA LEU A 199 8.67 -6.58 -14.85
C LEU A 199 9.06 -8.05 -14.66
N ASP A 200 10.26 -8.43 -15.11
CA ASP A 200 10.87 -9.72 -14.76
C ASP A 200 11.28 -9.75 -13.28
N LEU A 201 11.49 -10.94 -12.74
CA LEU A 201 11.74 -11.15 -11.31
C LEU A 201 12.93 -10.32 -10.79
N SER A 202 14.03 -10.21 -11.56
CA SER A 202 15.21 -9.45 -11.14
C SER A 202 14.85 -7.96 -10.94
N ARG A 203 14.14 -7.39 -11.91
CA ARG A 203 13.72 -5.98 -11.86
C ARG A 203 12.64 -5.71 -10.82
N GLN A 204 11.75 -6.69 -10.57
CA GLN A 204 10.79 -6.60 -9.45
C GLN A 204 11.53 -6.47 -8.12
N MET A 205 12.53 -7.34 -7.89
CA MET A 205 13.36 -7.30 -6.69
C MET A 205 14.11 -5.98 -6.56
N GLU A 206 14.73 -5.47 -7.64
CA GLU A 206 15.42 -4.19 -7.64
C GLU A 206 14.49 -3.04 -7.22
N ILE A 207 13.30 -2.95 -7.81
CA ILE A 207 12.32 -1.89 -7.49
C ILE A 207 11.84 -2.00 -6.04
N LEU A 208 11.52 -3.21 -5.55
CA LEU A 208 11.03 -3.38 -4.18
C LEU A 208 12.11 -3.07 -3.15
N HIS A 209 13.37 -3.47 -3.39
CA HIS A 209 14.49 -3.07 -2.54
C HIS A 209 14.70 -1.54 -2.55
N LEU A 210 14.57 -0.91 -3.70
CA LEU A 210 14.66 0.53 -3.82
C LEU A 210 13.54 1.24 -3.04
N ILE A 211 12.29 0.78 -3.16
CA ILE A 211 11.15 1.30 -2.39
C ILE A 211 11.41 1.14 -0.88
N ARG A 212 11.84 -0.05 -0.41
CA ARG A 212 12.15 -0.29 0.99
C ARG A 212 13.24 0.67 1.49
N HIS A 213 14.33 0.80 0.73
CA HIS A 213 15.43 1.73 1.05
C HIS A 213 14.93 3.18 1.18
N VAL A 214 14.08 3.63 0.25
CA VAL A 214 13.48 4.97 0.30
C VAL A 214 12.61 5.16 1.55
N VAL A 215 11.77 4.19 1.88
CA VAL A 215 10.92 4.22 3.08
C VAL A 215 11.77 4.35 4.35
N ASP A 216 12.84 3.55 4.44
CA ASP A 216 13.75 3.56 5.59
C ASP A 216 14.53 4.88 5.71
N GLN A 217 14.93 5.48 4.59
CA GLN A 217 15.72 6.72 4.57
C GLN A 217 14.86 7.98 4.83
N HIS A 218 13.66 8.03 4.26
CA HIS A 218 12.80 9.22 4.30
C HIS A 218 11.68 9.12 5.34
N ASN A 219 11.55 7.97 6.04
CA ASN A 219 10.50 7.72 7.03
C ASN A 219 9.09 8.06 6.51
N CYS A 220 8.85 7.86 5.20
CA CYS A 220 7.54 8.07 4.59
C CYS A 220 6.65 6.83 4.79
N ALA A 221 5.35 7.04 4.97
CA ALA A 221 4.39 5.94 4.92
C ALA A 221 4.18 5.51 3.47
N THR A 222 4.13 4.21 3.22
CA THR A 222 3.96 3.70 1.85
C THR A 222 2.81 2.71 1.78
N ILE A 223 1.92 2.91 0.82
CA ILE A 223 0.86 1.96 0.49
C ILE A 223 1.09 1.47 -0.92
N MET A 224 1.14 0.17 -1.12
CA MET A 224 1.29 -0.41 -2.45
C MET A 224 0.25 -1.49 -2.73
N THR A 225 -0.30 -1.51 -3.94
CA THR A 225 -1.07 -2.64 -4.43
C THR A 225 -0.13 -3.65 -5.07
N MET A 226 -0.36 -4.94 -4.84
CA MET A 226 0.44 -6.00 -5.41
C MET A 226 -0.42 -7.17 -5.88
N HIS A 227 0.06 -7.90 -6.91
CA HIS A 227 -0.54 -9.14 -7.37
C HIS A 227 0.18 -10.37 -6.84
N ASP A 228 1.49 -10.31 -6.72
CA ASP A 228 2.31 -11.39 -6.21
C ASP A 228 2.29 -11.36 -4.68
N LEU A 229 1.63 -12.37 -4.10
CA LEU A 229 1.51 -12.53 -2.65
C LEU A 229 2.88 -12.71 -1.99
N ASN A 230 3.74 -13.55 -2.56
CA ASN A 230 5.04 -13.86 -1.95
C ASN A 230 5.98 -12.67 -1.97
N LEU A 231 5.94 -11.85 -3.03
CA LEU A 231 6.69 -10.59 -3.05
C LEU A 231 6.11 -9.58 -2.04
N ALA A 232 4.78 -9.47 -1.93
CA ALA A 232 4.18 -8.60 -0.93
C ALA A 232 4.59 -9.01 0.48
N LEU A 233 4.49 -10.30 0.81
CA LEU A 233 4.84 -10.86 2.12
C LEU A 233 6.32 -10.69 2.49
N ARG A 234 7.18 -10.51 1.51
CA ARG A 234 8.61 -10.29 1.70
C ARG A 234 8.97 -8.83 1.99
N PHE A 235 8.25 -7.88 1.40
CA PHE A 235 8.66 -6.46 1.41
C PHE A 235 7.77 -5.54 2.23
N ALA A 236 6.51 -5.91 2.49
CA ALA A 236 5.61 -5.11 3.29
C ALA A 236 5.63 -5.53 4.77
N ASP A 237 5.31 -4.57 5.63
CA ASP A 237 5.24 -4.74 7.08
C ASP A 237 3.85 -5.20 7.52
N ARG A 238 2.79 -4.69 6.83
CA ARG A 238 1.38 -5.06 7.08
C ARG A 238 0.63 -5.29 5.79
N PHE A 239 -0.45 -6.06 5.90
CA PHE A 239 -1.25 -6.52 4.77
C PHE A 239 -2.72 -6.21 4.99
N VAL A 240 -3.37 -5.68 3.97
CA VAL A 240 -4.81 -5.49 3.89
C VAL A 240 -5.33 -6.34 2.74
N PHE A 241 -6.25 -7.25 3.05
CA PHE A 241 -6.89 -8.12 2.08
C PHE A 241 -8.27 -7.57 1.73
N MET A 242 -8.50 -7.30 0.45
CA MET A 242 -9.78 -6.79 -0.05
C MET A 242 -10.61 -7.89 -0.71
N LYS A 243 -11.91 -7.93 -0.40
CA LYS A 243 -12.92 -8.82 -1.01
C LYS A 243 -14.22 -8.05 -1.18
N GLY A 244 -14.84 -8.11 -2.37
CA GLY A 244 -16.15 -7.48 -2.61
C GLY A 244 -16.22 -5.98 -2.35
N GLY A 245 -15.12 -5.24 -2.58
CA GLY A 245 -15.08 -3.79 -2.36
C GLY A 245 -14.94 -3.36 -0.90
N LYS A 246 -14.63 -4.29 0.01
CA LYS A 246 -14.40 -4.04 1.45
C LYS A 246 -13.05 -4.57 1.88
N ILE A 247 -12.56 -4.10 3.02
CA ILE A 247 -11.47 -4.76 3.72
C ILE A 247 -12.06 -6.01 4.38
N TYR A 248 -11.50 -7.17 4.02
CA TYR A 248 -11.87 -8.46 4.58
C TYR A 248 -11.05 -8.77 5.83
N ALA A 249 -9.74 -8.49 5.78
CA ALA A 249 -8.82 -8.65 6.89
C ALA A 249 -7.66 -7.66 6.79
N ALA A 250 -7.10 -7.29 7.94
CA ALA A 250 -5.84 -6.57 8.07
C ALA A 250 -4.97 -7.31 9.08
N CYS A 251 -3.72 -7.62 8.73
CA CYS A 251 -2.81 -8.39 9.58
C CYS A 251 -1.35 -8.08 9.28
N ASP A 252 -0.47 -8.54 10.15
CA ASP A 252 0.96 -8.68 9.90
C ASP A 252 1.29 -10.01 9.20
N LYS A 253 2.56 -10.33 9.04
CA LYS A 253 3.03 -11.57 8.40
C LYS A 253 2.56 -12.85 9.11
N TRP A 254 2.27 -12.80 10.41
CA TRP A 254 1.85 -13.95 11.19
C TRP A 254 0.35 -14.25 11.07
N GLY A 255 -0.44 -13.23 10.70
CA GLY A 255 -1.86 -13.36 10.47
C GLY A 255 -2.23 -13.90 9.08
N VAL A 256 -1.25 -14.17 8.22
CA VAL A 256 -1.49 -14.75 6.89
C VAL A 256 -1.65 -16.27 7.01
N THR A 257 -2.89 -16.75 6.87
CA THR A 257 -3.24 -18.16 7.01
C THR A 257 -3.79 -18.75 5.70
N PRO A 258 -3.77 -20.09 5.53
CA PRO A 258 -4.39 -20.74 4.37
C PRO A 258 -5.87 -20.38 4.22
N GLU A 259 -6.61 -20.30 5.33
CA GLU A 259 -8.05 -19.98 5.35
C GLU A 259 -8.29 -18.56 4.86
N LEU A 260 -7.46 -17.59 5.28
CA LEU A 260 -7.53 -16.20 4.81
C LEU A 260 -7.32 -16.13 3.29
N ILE A 261 -6.31 -16.82 2.76
CA ILE A 261 -6.03 -16.84 1.33
C ILE A 261 -7.16 -17.51 0.56
N GLN A 262 -7.67 -18.66 1.06
CA GLN A 262 -8.79 -19.36 0.45
C GLN A 262 -10.05 -18.49 0.41
N GLU A 263 -10.37 -17.79 1.49
CA GLU A 263 -11.52 -16.89 1.55
C GLU A 263 -11.41 -15.72 0.57
N VAL A 264 -10.23 -15.11 0.46
CA VAL A 264 -10.06 -13.92 -0.39
C VAL A 264 -9.91 -14.27 -1.86
N TYR A 265 -9.12 -15.31 -2.17
CA TYR A 265 -8.75 -15.66 -3.55
C TYR A 265 -9.50 -16.87 -4.10
N GLY A 266 -10.16 -17.67 -3.24
CA GLY A 266 -10.91 -18.86 -3.64
C GLY A 266 -10.03 -20.05 -4.05
N ILE A 267 -8.76 -20.10 -3.59
CA ILE A 267 -7.81 -21.16 -3.89
C ILE A 267 -7.30 -21.80 -2.59
N GLU A 268 -7.13 -23.11 -2.59
CA GLU A 268 -6.49 -23.83 -1.50
C GLU A 268 -4.96 -23.64 -1.59
N VAL A 269 -4.35 -23.35 -0.46
CA VAL A 269 -2.90 -23.12 -0.36
C VAL A 269 -2.35 -23.75 0.91
N ASP A 270 -1.05 -24.00 0.91
CA ASP A 270 -0.27 -24.16 2.13
C ASP A 270 0.48 -22.85 2.41
N VAL A 271 0.57 -22.47 3.69
CA VAL A 271 1.41 -21.36 4.15
C VAL A 271 2.52 -21.94 5.01
N ILE A 272 3.75 -21.83 4.52
CA ILE A 272 4.93 -22.29 5.26
C ILE A 272 5.79 -21.09 5.61
N PHE A 273 6.57 -21.18 6.69
CA PHE A 273 7.51 -20.12 7.05
C PHE A 273 8.94 -20.52 6.66
N HIS A 274 9.57 -19.67 5.83
CA HIS A 274 10.98 -19.80 5.50
C HIS A 274 11.73 -18.54 5.96
N ASN A 275 12.70 -18.70 6.86
CA ASN A 275 13.42 -17.57 7.48
C ASN A 275 12.47 -16.50 8.05
N GLU A 276 11.46 -16.91 8.80
CA GLU A 276 10.43 -16.06 9.41
C GLU A 276 9.53 -15.28 8.42
N LEU A 277 9.60 -15.60 7.14
CA LEU A 277 8.73 -15.04 6.12
C LEU A 277 7.71 -16.09 5.69
N PRO A 278 6.41 -15.75 5.64
CA PRO A 278 5.40 -16.66 5.10
C PRO A 278 5.57 -16.80 3.59
N VAL A 279 5.42 -18.04 3.12
CA VAL A 279 5.44 -18.40 1.70
C VAL A 279 4.15 -19.13 1.38
N VAL A 280 3.37 -18.59 0.46
CA VAL A 280 2.11 -19.16 -0.01
C VAL A 280 2.38 -20.07 -1.18
N ILE A 281 1.98 -21.34 -1.05
CA ILE A 281 2.15 -22.39 -2.05
C ILE A 281 0.76 -22.88 -2.49
N PRO A 282 0.32 -22.62 -3.74
CA PRO A 282 -0.93 -23.16 -4.25
C PRO A 282 -0.90 -24.71 -4.30
N LYS A 283 -2.05 -25.33 -3.97
CA LYS A 283 -2.26 -26.79 -4.10
C LYS A 283 -2.72 -27.19 -5.48
#